data_30b352c6a590b39752c351532bf8543f
#
_entry.id   30b352c6a590b39752c351532bf8543f
#
_cell.length_a   1.000
_cell.length_b   1.000
_cell.length_c   1.000
_cell.angle_alpha   90.00
_cell.angle_beta   90.00
_cell.angle_gamma   90.00
#
_symmetry.space_group_name_H-M   'P 1'
#
loop_
_entity.id
_entity.type
_entity.pdbx_description
1 polymer ?
#
loop_
_entity_poly.entity_id
_entity_poly.type
_entity_poly.pdbx_seq_one_letter_code
_entity_poly.pdbx_strand_id
1 'polypeptide(L)'
;FPQLLLHTLRIFLFEKNRDDIERINEKELLETFDKHLLGLESINEDFVIQFIETLFDVRYGFDRYVIKWITVSEDKEEHGIKDIYKQNQKKGGWTYYLRRLNKDSLHGMALLQSILYHSQQNTTQYWLTPFLYWMIEEKPSFNDAFEWLRHLDNTVFSSKTVIHFITYL
;
A
#
# COMPACT_ATOMS: atom_id res chain seq x y z
N PHE A 1 3.80 -0.69 10.76
CA PHE A 1 2.57 0.10 10.82
C PHE A 1 2.76 1.60 10.56
N PRO A 2 3.81 2.27 11.05
CA PRO A 2 4.05 3.69 10.77
C PRO A 2 4.13 4.03 9.28
N GLN A 3 4.74 3.18 8.46
CA GLN A 3 4.80 3.36 6.99
C GLN A 3 3.42 3.43 6.36
N LEU A 4 2.48 2.60 6.80
CA LEU A 4 1.12 2.61 6.24
C LEU A 4 0.41 3.94 6.50
N LEU A 5 0.61 4.54 7.67
CA LEU A 5 0.09 5.87 7.99
C LEU A 5 0.68 6.94 7.06
N LEU A 6 1.98 6.87 6.75
CA LEU A 6 2.63 7.80 5.83
C LEU A 6 2.13 7.62 4.38
N HIS A 7 1.94 6.39 3.93
CA HIS A 7 1.32 6.12 2.61
C HIS A 7 -0.11 6.65 2.56
N THR A 8 -0.88 6.45 3.64
CA THR A 8 -2.25 6.99 3.75
C THR A 8 -2.25 8.51 3.69
N LEU A 9 -1.37 9.16 4.47
CA LEU A 9 -1.25 10.62 4.48
C LEU A 9 -0.92 11.13 3.08
N ARG A 10 -0.01 10.47 2.37
CA ARG A 10 0.38 10.85 1.03
C ARG A 10 -0.77 10.74 0.03
N ILE A 11 -1.51 9.64 0.04
CA ILE A 11 -2.71 9.43 -0.80
C ILE A 11 -3.75 10.50 -0.50
N PHE A 12 -4.02 10.73 0.77
CA PHE A 12 -4.99 11.72 1.22
C PHE A 12 -4.63 13.16 0.81
N LEU A 13 -3.34 13.53 0.88
CA LEU A 13 -2.86 14.84 0.44
C LEU A 13 -2.89 14.96 -1.08
N PHE A 14 -2.58 13.88 -1.79
CA PHE A 14 -2.64 13.85 -3.24
C PHE A 14 -4.04 14.14 -3.76
N GLU A 15 -5.08 13.51 -3.21
CA GLU A 15 -6.49 13.78 -3.55
C GLU A 15 -6.88 15.25 -3.32
N LYS A 16 -6.17 15.94 -2.45
CA LYS A 16 -6.38 17.37 -2.16
C LYS A 16 -5.43 18.29 -2.91
N ASN A 17 -4.65 17.76 -3.88
CA ASN A 17 -3.61 18.50 -4.62
C ASN A 17 -2.57 19.15 -3.69
N ARG A 18 -2.19 18.49 -2.62
CA ARG A 18 -1.26 18.97 -1.59
C ARG A 18 -0.09 18.03 -1.30
N ASP A 19 0.11 16.97 -2.11
CA ASP A 19 1.22 16.03 -1.90
C ASP A 19 2.56 16.67 -2.27
N ASP A 20 3.32 17.06 -1.25
CA ASP A 20 4.71 17.52 -1.32
C ASP A 20 5.66 16.62 -0.52
N ILE A 21 5.22 15.41 -0.17
CA ILE A 21 6.02 14.44 0.57
C ILE A 21 7.03 13.80 -0.40
N GLU A 22 8.28 14.24 -0.33
CA GLU A 22 9.35 13.72 -1.20
C GLU A 22 9.70 12.27 -0.85
N ARG A 23 9.70 11.93 0.44
CA ARG A 23 10.16 10.63 0.94
C ARG A 23 9.33 10.11 2.10
N ILE A 24 9.01 8.80 2.07
CA ILE A 24 8.43 8.09 3.21
C ILE A 24 9.53 7.69 4.18
N ASN A 25 9.51 8.24 5.39
CA ASN A 25 10.47 7.92 6.46
C ASN A 25 9.73 7.70 7.79
N GLU A 26 9.74 6.48 8.30
CA GLU A 26 9.05 6.13 9.55
C GLU A 26 9.55 6.90 10.76
N LYS A 27 10.83 7.27 10.78
CA LYS A 27 11.43 8.00 11.88
C LYS A 27 10.93 9.44 11.98
N GLU A 28 10.46 9.97 10.88
CA GLU A 28 9.92 11.34 10.74
C GLU A 28 8.39 11.36 10.74
N LEU A 29 7.74 10.27 11.18
CA LEU A 29 6.27 10.15 11.15
C LEU A 29 5.57 11.36 11.78
N LEU A 30 5.92 11.69 13.01
CA LEU A 30 5.27 12.80 13.74
C LEU A 30 5.56 14.14 13.08
N GLU A 31 6.81 14.39 12.70
CA GLU A 31 7.22 15.63 12.03
C GLU A 31 6.49 15.79 10.69
N THR A 32 6.36 14.70 9.93
CA THR A 32 5.62 14.70 8.65
C THR A 32 4.14 15.02 8.88
N PHE A 33 3.51 14.40 9.88
CA PHE A 33 2.12 14.69 10.22
C PHE A 33 1.95 16.13 10.70
N ASP A 34 2.81 16.61 11.59
CA ASP A 34 2.78 17.98 12.09
C ASP A 34 2.90 19.00 10.95
N LYS A 35 3.88 18.82 10.07
CA LYS A 35 4.11 19.69 8.91
C LYS A 35 2.87 19.76 8.00
N HIS A 36 2.27 18.63 7.68
CA HIS A 36 1.23 18.54 6.65
C HIS A 36 -0.20 18.67 7.17
N LEU A 37 -0.43 18.40 8.47
CA LEU A 37 -1.75 18.47 9.06
C LEU A 37 -1.92 19.70 9.96
N LEU A 38 -0.97 20.01 10.84
CA LEU A 38 -1.11 21.12 11.78
C LEU A 38 -0.97 22.51 11.12
N GLY A 39 -0.36 22.58 9.94
CA GLY A 39 -0.35 23.79 9.11
C GLY A 39 -1.67 24.10 8.41
N LEU A 40 -2.69 23.26 8.56
CA LEU A 40 -4.03 23.49 8.00
C LEU A 40 -4.83 24.35 8.97
N GLU A 41 -5.30 25.50 8.50
CA GLU A 41 -6.09 26.46 9.29
C GLU A 41 -7.40 25.87 9.85
N SER A 42 -7.81 24.67 9.40
CA SER A 42 -9.01 23.99 9.90
C SER A 42 -8.91 22.47 9.75
N ILE A 43 -8.35 21.78 10.76
CA ILE A 43 -8.67 20.37 10.95
C ILE A 43 -10.08 20.34 11.57
N ASN A 44 -11.07 20.05 10.75
CA ASN A 44 -12.45 19.85 11.21
C ASN A 44 -12.76 18.34 11.30
N GLU A 45 -13.94 18.03 11.84
CA GLU A 45 -14.40 16.65 11.99
C GLU A 45 -14.44 15.88 10.64
N ASP A 46 -14.92 16.55 9.59
CA ASP A 46 -15.00 15.96 8.24
C ASP A 46 -13.63 15.57 7.70
N PHE A 47 -12.60 16.38 7.96
CA PHE A 47 -11.23 16.08 7.57
C PHE A 47 -10.72 14.80 8.26
N VAL A 48 -10.97 14.66 9.56
CA VAL A 48 -10.56 13.48 10.33
C VAL A 48 -11.30 12.24 9.84
N ILE A 49 -12.61 12.35 9.58
CA ILE A 49 -13.41 11.25 9.05
C ILE A 49 -12.86 10.79 7.70
N GLN A 50 -12.64 11.71 6.76
CA GLN A 50 -12.09 11.38 5.44
C GLN A 50 -10.70 10.73 5.53
N PHE A 51 -9.83 11.21 6.42
CA PHE A 51 -8.52 10.58 6.62
C PHE A 51 -8.64 9.15 7.14
N ILE A 52 -9.56 8.91 8.08
CA ILE A 52 -9.82 7.58 8.63
C ILE A 52 -10.39 6.66 7.55
N GLU A 53 -11.31 7.13 6.72
CA GLU A 53 -11.86 6.38 5.59
C GLU A 53 -10.74 6.00 4.61
N THR A 54 -9.91 6.94 4.21
CA THR A 54 -8.73 6.67 3.37
C THR A 54 -7.79 5.64 4.02
N LEU A 55 -7.58 5.73 5.34
CA LEU A 55 -6.76 4.76 6.07
C LEU A 55 -7.34 3.35 6.02
N PHE A 56 -8.66 3.20 6.13
CA PHE A 56 -9.32 1.90 5.99
C PHE A 56 -9.16 1.33 4.59
N ASP A 57 -9.33 2.14 3.55
CA ASP A 57 -9.18 1.72 2.16
C ASP A 57 -7.73 1.34 1.84
N VAL A 58 -6.77 2.15 2.26
CA VAL A 58 -5.33 1.84 2.15
C VAL A 58 -4.99 0.55 2.89
N ARG A 59 -5.50 0.38 4.10
CA ARG A 59 -5.29 -0.84 4.88
C ARG A 59 -5.89 -2.06 4.20
N TYR A 60 -7.10 -1.95 3.66
CA TYR A 60 -7.75 -3.03 2.92
C TYR A 60 -6.94 -3.41 1.68
N GLY A 61 -6.53 -2.43 0.87
CA GLY A 61 -5.69 -2.65 -0.31
C GLY A 61 -4.35 -3.31 0.05
N PHE A 62 -3.69 -2.81 1.09
CA PHE A 62 -2.45 -3.39 1.60
C PHE A 62 -2.63 -4.85 2.04
N ASP A 63 -3.67 -5.14 2.82
CA ASP A 63 -3.90 -6.49 3.33
C ASP A 63 -4.24 -7.49 2.23
N ARG A 64 -4.86 -7.03 1.14
CA ARG A 64 -5.29 -7.87 0.05
C ARG A 64 -4.23 -8.09 -1.03
N TYR A 65 -3.48 -7.05 -1.41
CA TYR A 65 -2.64 -7.07 -2.61
C TYR A 65 -1.14 -7.03 -2.34
N VAL A 66 -0.73 -6.62 -1.14
CA VAL A 66 0.70 -6.45 -0.83
C VAL A 66 1.26 -7.70 -0.15
N ILE A 67 2.49 -8.05 -0.53
CA ILE A 67 3.21 -9.18 0.09
C ILE A 67 3.41 -8.96 1.59
N LYS A 68 3.42 -10.06 2.32
CA LYS A 68 3.70 -10.12 3.75
C LYS A 68 4.64 -11.27 4.05
N TRP A 69 5.41 -11.14 5.10
CA TRP A 69 6.11 -12.27 5.67
C TRP A 69 5.09 -13.28 6.21
N ILE A 70 5.22 -14.51 5.78
CA ILE A 70 4.36 -15.62 6.15
C ILE A 70 5.24 -16.72 6.73
N THR A 71 5.02 -17.06 8.00
CA THR A 71 5.66 -18.22 8.63
C THR A 71 5.09 -19.50 8.02
N VAL A 72 5.95 -20.30 7.44
CA VAL A 72 5.62 -21.58 6.78
C VAL A 72 5.91 -22.76 7.70
N SER A 73 6.95 -22.66 8.51
CA SER A 73 7.36 -23.59 9.56
C SER A 73 8.09 -22.81 10.66
N GLU A 74 8.49 -23.48 11.77
CA GLU A 74 9.15 -22.83 12.91
C GLU A 74 10.36 -21.98 12.51
N ASP A 75 11.11 -22.41 11.48
CA ASP A 75 12.36 -21.74 11.05
C ASP A 75 12.28 -21.15 9.64
N LYS A 76 11.08 -21.11 9.03
CA LYS A 76 10.95 -20.66 7.65
C LYS A 76 9.86 -19.64 7.47
N GLU A 77 10.27 -18.46 7.02
CA GLU A 77 9.39 -17.41 6.55
C GLU A 77 9.56 -17.21 5.04
N GLU A 78 8.48 -16.84 4.38
CA GLU A 78 8.51 -16.48 2.96
C GLU A 78 7.57 -15.31 2.68
N HIS A 79 7.84 -14.58 1.60
CA HIS A 79 6.92 -13.58 1.08
C HIS A 79 5.71 -14.24 0.44
N GLY A 80 4.53 -13.73 0.77
CA GLY A 80 3.28 -14.19 0.16
C GLY A 80 2.16 -13.19 0.27
N ILE A 81 1.16 -13.38 -0.58
CA ILE A 81 -0.05 -12.55 -0.59
C ILE A 81 -1.14 -13.29 0.17
N LYS A 82 -1.89 -12.56 0.99
CA LYS A 82 -3.07 -13.05 1.70
C LYS A 82 -4.28 -12.26 1.22
N ASP A 83 -5.40 -12.94 1.07
CA ASP A 83 -6.70 -12.29 0.82
C ASP A 83 -7.54 -12.27 2.09
N ILE A 84 -8.42 -11.29 2.16
CA ILE A 84 -9.38 -11.16 3.25
C ILE A 84 -10.52 -12.15 3.00
N TYR A 85 -10.70 -13.05 3.93
CA TYR A 85 -11.74 -14.07 3.87
C TYR A 85 -12.79 -13.85 4.95
N LYS A 86 -14.06 -13.90 4.55
CA LYS A 86 -15.21 -13.78 5.44
C LYS A 86 -15.82 -15.15 5.71
N GLN A 87 -15.96 -15.52 6.97
CA GLN A 87 -16.54 -16.78 7.39
C GLN A 87 -17.70 -16.58 8.37
N ASN A 88 -18.79 -17.29 8.15
CA ASN A 88 -19.89 -17.32 9.09
C ASN A 88 -19.53 -18.19 10.31
N GLN A 89 -19.77 -17.68 11.50
CA GLN A 89 -19.56 -18.43 12.73
C GLN A 89 -20.77 -19.30 13.08
N LYS A 90 -20.52 -20.50 13.64
CA LYS A 90 -21.60 -21.44 14.08
C LYS A 90 -22.55 -20.85 15.11
N LYS A 91 -22.12 -19.84 15.86
CA LYS A 91 -22.91 -19.13 16.89
C LYS A 91 -23.58 -17.86 16.38
N GLY A 92 -23.59 -17.65 15.07
CA GLY A 92 -24.06 -16.42 14.43
C GLY A 92 -23.00 -15.31 14.40
N GLY A 93 -23.01 -14.51 13.34
CA GLY A 93 -22.04 -13.44 13.08
C GLY A 93 -20.99 -13.84 12.05
N TRP A 94 -20.16 -12.85 11.69
CA TRP A 94 -19.13 -13.00 10.69
C TRP A 94 -17.75 -12.75 11.31
N THR A 95 -16.77 -13.54 10.88
CA THR A 95 -15.35 -13.32 11.20
C THR A 95 -14.58 -13.07 9.91
N TYR A 96 -13.65 -12.13 9.96
CA TYR A 96 -12.74 -11.83 8.87
C TYR A 96 -11.34 -12.29 9.26
N TYR A 97 -10.66 -12.97 8.34
CA TYR A 97 -9.28 -13.37 8.54
C TYR A 97 -8.50 -13.35 7.22
N LEU A 98 -7.20 -13.24 7.32
CA LEU A 98 -6.30 -13.27 6.18
C LEU A 98 -5.98 -14.73 5.84
N ARG A 99 -6.33 -15.16 4.65
CA ARG A 99 -6.03 -16.48 4.12
C ARG A 99 -4.96 -16.35 3.02
N ARG A 100 -3.95 -17.22 3.09
CA ARG A 100 -2.95 -17.32 2.04
C ARG A 100 -3.62 -17.73 0.73
N LEU A 101 -3.30 -17.00 -0.34
CA LEU A 101 -3.69 -17.38 -1.69
C LEU A 101 -2.77 -18.47 -2.22
N ASN A 102 -3.30 -19.38 -3.05
CA ASN A 102 -2.52 -20.47 -3.62
C ASN A 102 -1.33 -19.92 -4.41
N LYS A 103 -0.16 -20.55 -4.23
CA LYS A 103 1.11 -20.13 -4.84
C LYS A 103 1.05 -19.98 -6.36
N ASP A 104 0.33 -20.86 -7.03
CA ASP A 104 0.39 -20.97 -8.50
C ASP A 104 -0.27 -19.79 -9.23
N SER A 105 -1.31 -19.20 -8.65
CA SER A 105 -2.05 -18.09 -9.29
C SER A 105 -1.43 -16.71 -9.09
N LEU A 106 -0.49 -16.56 -8.14
CA LEU A 106 0.04 -15.24 -7.75
C LEU A 106 1.57 -15.20 -7.72
N HIS A 107 2.21 -16.25 -8.22
CA HIS A 107 3.67 -16.39 -8.13
C HIS A 107 4.40 -15.20 -8.77
N GLY A 108 3.97 -14.73 -9.92
CA GLY A 108 4.56 -13.57 -10.60
C GLY A 108 4.44 -12.28 -9.81
N MET A 109 3.24 -11.99 -9.27
CA MET A 109 3.00 -10.78 -8.49
C MET A 109 3.77 -10.78 -7.17
N ALA A 110 3.76 -11.90 -6.44
CA ALA A 110 4.50 -12.02 -5.19
C ALA A 110 6.02 -11.93 -5.41
N LEU A 111 6.53 -12.53 -6.49
CA LEU A 111 7.94 -12.46 -6.85
C LEU A 111 8.35 -11.04 -7.22
N LEU A 112 7.58 -10.35 -8.07
CA LEU A 112 7.87 -8.98 -8.46
C LEU A 112 7.89 -8.03 -7.25
N GLN A 113 6.89 -8.12 -6.37
CA GLN A 113 6.86 -7.32 -5.16
C GLN A 113 8.01 -7.65 -4.20
N SER A 114 8.41 -8.92 -4.12
CA SER A 114 9.58 -9.33 -3.33
C SER A 114 10.87 -8.71 -3.87
N ILE A 115 11.05 -8.69 -5.19
CA ILE A 115 12.19 -8.05 -5.85
C ILE A 115 12.16 -6.54 -5.57
N LEU A 116 11.03 -5.89 -5.76
CA LEU A 116 10.85 -4.46 -5.48
C LEU A 116 11.10 -4.11 -4.01
N TYR A 117 10.71 -4.98 -3.10
CA TYR A 117 10.97 -4.81 -1.66
C TYR A 117 12.46 -4.89 -1.32
N HIS A 118 13.19 -5.82 -1.91
CA HIS A 118 14.60 -6.06 -1.61
C HIS A 118 15.57 -5.23 -2.45
N SER A 119 15.19 -4.77 -3.64
CA SER A 119 16.08 -4.01 -4.53
C SER A 119 16.37 -2.59 -4.05
N GLN A 120 15.68 -2.11 -3.02
CA GLN A 120 15.71 -0.73 -2.61
C GLN A 120 16.36 -0.55 -1.24
N GLN A 121 17.67 -0.36 -1.24
CA GLN A 121 18.42 -0.09 -0.01
C GLN A 121 18.18 1.32 0.56
N ASN A 122 17.76 2.29 -0.23
CA ASN A 122 17.74 3.70 0.19
C ASN A 122 16.45 4.47 -0.08
N THR A 123 15.53 3.95 -0.87
CA THR A 123 14.25 4.60 -1.16
C THR A 123 13.13 3.68 -0.75
N THR A 124 12.48 4.06 0.33
CA THR A 124 11.36 3.28 0.86
C THR A 124 10.25 3.16 -0.16
N GLN A 125 10.13 1.98 -0.76
CA GLN A 125 8.94 1.47 -1.42
C GLN A 125 8.20 2.50 -2.31
N TYR A 126 8.94 3.16 -3.23
CA TYR A 126 8.39 4.18 -4.15
C TYR A 126 7.15 3.67 -4.91
N TRP A 127 7.10 2.38 -5.18
CA TRP A 127 6.01 1.71 -5.89
C TRP A 127 4.73 1.57 -5.07
N LEU A 128 4.84 1.58 -3.73
CA LEU A 128 3.73 1.18 -2.85
C LEU A 128 2.62 2.22 -2.79
N THR A 129 2.95 3.51 -2.70
CA THR A 129 1.93 4.57 -2.67
C THR A 129 1.09 4.61 -3.95
N PRO A 130 1.68 4.69 -5.16
CA PRO A 130 0.89 4.70 -6.40
C PRO A 130 0.13 3.38 -6.60
N PHE A 131 0.72 2.25 -6.19
CA PHE A 131 0.04 0.97 -6.26
C PHE A 131 -1.19 0.90 -5.36
N LEU A 132 -1.08 1.33 -4.10
CA LEU A 132 -2.21 1.38 -3.17
C LEU A 132 -3.30 2.33 -3.64
N TYR A 133 -2.94 3.52 -4.12
CA TYR A 133 -3.90 4.47 -4.66
C TYR A 133 -4.68 3.88 -5.81
N TRP A 134 -4.00 3.32 -6.81
CA TRP A 134 -4.65 2.69 -7.95
C TRP A 134 -5.52 1.50 -7.54
N MET A 135 -5.10 0.69 -6.54
CA MET A 135 -5.90 -0.42 -6.01
C MET A 135 -7.21 0.03 -5.38
N ILE A 136 -7.21 1.17 -4.71
CA ILE A 136 -8.40 1.74 -4.06
C ILE A 136 -9.39 2.21 -5.10
N GLU A 137 -8.91 2.93 -6.12
CA GLU A 137 -9.75 3.49 -7.18
C GLU A 137 -10.35 2.41 -8.08
N GLU A 138 -9.52 1.53 -8.62
CA GLU A 138 -9.91 0.60 -9.68
C GLU A 138 -10.44 -0.75 -9.16
N LYS A 139 -10.11 -1.12 -7.92
CA LYS A 139 -10.49 -2.42 -7.30
C LYS A 139 -10.23 -3.62 -8.24
N PRO A 140 -9.04 -3.73 -8.82
CA PRO A 140 -8.75 -4.62 -9.94
C PRO A 140 -8.74 -6.10 -9.55
N SER A 141 -8.67 -6.96 -10.56
CA SER A 141 -8.27 -8.35 -10.35
C SER A 141 -6.78 -8.46 -9.99
N PHE A 142 -6.36 -9.61 -9.48
CA PHE A 142 -4.93 -9.85 -9.20
C PHE A 142 -4.06 -9.84 -10.48
N ASN A 143 -4.60 -10.24 -11.61
CA ASN A 143 -3.89 -10.20 -12.88
C ASN A 143 -3.68 -8.76 -13.35
N ASP A 144 -4.71 -7.92 -13.29
CA ASP A 144 -4.60 -6.50 -13.64
C ASP A 144 -3.62 -5.79 -12.70
N ALA A 145 -3.65 -6.12 -11.42
CA ALA A 145 -2.73 -5.62 -10.43
C ALA A 145 -1.27 -5.98 -10.72
N PHE A 146 -1.03 -7.21 -11.18
CA PHE A 146 0.30 -7.65 -11.60
C PHE A 146 0.78 -6.91 -12.85
N GLU A 147 -0.07 -6.81 -13.88
CA GLU A 147 0.28 -6.12 -15.12
C GLU A 147 0.56 -4.63 -14.89
N TRP A 148 -0.23 -3.98 -14.05
CA TRP A 148 -0.01 -2.58 -13.69
C TRP A 148 1.34 -2.40 -12.96
N LEU A 149 1.62 -3.24 -11.98
CA LEU A 149 2.87 -3.18 -11.22
C LEU A 149 4.09 -3.46 -12.10
N ARG A 150 3.97 -4.40 -13.04
CA ARG A 150 5.00 -4.70 -14.05
C ARG A 150 5.25 -3.51 -14.97
N HIS A 151 4.18 -2.83 -15.38
CA HIS A 151 4.30 -1.62 -16.20
C HIS A 151 4.99 -0.50 -15.42
N LEU A 152 4.61 -0.27 -14.17
CA LEU A 152 5.26 0.69 -13.28
C LEU A 152 6.76 0.42 -13.16
N ASP A 153 7.14 -0.82 -12.84
CA ASP A 153 8.53 -1.22 -12.68
C ASP A 153 9.34 -1.00 -13.97
N ASN A 154 8.81 -1.44 -15.10
CA ASN A 154 9.44 -1.22 -16.41
C ASN A 154 9.60 0.26 -16.74
N THR A 155 8.62 1.09 -16.43
CA THR A 155 8.67 2.54 -16.70
C THR A 155 9.71 3.21 -15.82
N VAL A 156 9.75 2.86 -14.53
CA VAL A 156 10.77 3.39 -13.60
C VAL A 156 12.17 2.97 -14.06
N PHE A 157 12.35 1.70 -14.41
CA PHE A 157 13.66 1.19 -14.79
C PHE A 157 14.16 1.75 -16.12
N SER A 158 13.26 2.04 -17.07
CA SER A 158 13.61 2.59 -18.39
C SER A 158 13.68 4.11 -18.42
N SER A 159 13.25 4.78 -17.37
CA SER A 159 13.24 6.25 -17.32
C SER A 159 14.65 6.83 -17.18
N LYS A 160 14.93 7.86 -17.98
CA LYS A 160 16.16 8.66 -17.90
C LYS A 160 16.04 9.86 -16.96
N THR A 161 14.86 10.11 -16.42
CA THR A 161 14.55 11.25 -15.55
C THR A 161 13.95 10.75 -14.23
N VAL A 162 14.04 11.60 -13.21
CA VAL A 162 13.34 11.34 -11.94
C VAL A 162 11.84 11.30 -12.20
N ILE A 163 11.20 10.24 -11.80
CA ILE A 163 9.77 10.06 -11.96
C ILE A 163 9.12 10.42 -10.63
N HIS A 164 8.22 11.39 -10.65
CA HIS A 164 7.43 11.77 -9.49
C HIS A 164 6.20 10.88 -9.36
N PHE A 165 5.70 10.70 -8.14
CA PHE A 165 4.48 9.94 -7.82
C PHE A 165 3.31 10.30 -8.75
N ILE A 166 3.10 11.60 -9.02
CA ILE A 166 2.03 12.15 -9.87
C ILE A 166 2.08 11.64 -11.32
N THR A 167 3.24 11.18 -11.79
CA THR A 167 3.40 10.73 -13.20
C THR A 167 2.76 9.37 -13.46
N TYR A 168 2.35 8.63 -12.42
CA TYR A 168 1.77 7.28 -12.51
C TYR A 168 0.27 7.23 -12.24
N LEU A 169 -0.34 8.36 -11.96
CA LEU A 169 -1.77 8.52 -11.72
C LEU A 169 -2.44 9.23 -12.87
#